data_9ec2b3cc71609874009fe9fab617e3ef
#
_entry.id   9ec2b3cc71609874009fe9fab617e3ef
#
_cell.length_a   1.000
_cell.length_b   1.000
_cell.length_c   1.000
_cell.angle_alpha   90.00
_cell.angle_beta   90.00
_cell.angle_gamma   90.00
#
_symmetry.space_group_name_H-M   'P 1'
#
loop_
_entity.id
_entity.type
_entity.pdbx_description
1 polymer ?
#
loop_
_entity_poly.entity_id
_entity_poly.type
_entity_poly.pdbx_seq_one_letter_code
_entity_poly.pdbx_strand_id
1 'polypeptide(L)'
;MKKIAIYGAGGFGREVYCLIQKINTVTSQWEVIGFFDDGKSKGEPVGRYGEILGGMAEVNSWPEKLAVVVAVGSTENLKKIVGGIQSPNISFPNIIHPNVIYADEESVSMGKGNIVQRGSAFSCDVKMGDFNVLNGGTVLGHDVVLGSYNVLMPAVRISGNTTVGDSNFFGISSIVLQGLKIGNGVTLSAGSVLMRKAKDGKLYIGNPAKIMEF
;
A
#
# COMPACT_ATOMS: atom_id res chain seq x y z
N MET A 1 23.27 6.25 4.44
CA MET A 1 21.83 5.97 4.22
C MET A 1 21.44 6.44 2.84
N LYS A 2 20.47 5.78 2.20
CA LYS A 2 19.91 6.22 0.91
C LYS A 2 18.83 7.26 1.17
N LYS A 3 18.82 8.35 0.36
CA LYS A 3 17.76 9.38 0.46
C LYS A 3 16.42 8.81 0.04
N ILE A 4 15.37 9.08 0.83
CA ILE A 4 13.98 8.73 0.53
C ILE A 4 13.07 9.91 0.82
N ALA A 5 12.06 10.13 -0.02
CA ALA A 5 10.99 11.08 0.22
C ALA A 5 9.63 10.36 0.25
N ILE A 6 8.66 10.98 0.89
CA ILE A 6 7.30 10.44 1.02
C ILE A 6 6.38 11.31 0.15
N TYR A 7 5.65 10.72 -0.79
CA TYR A 7 4.62 11.41 -1.55
C TYR A 7 3.27 11.24 -0.85
N GLY A 8 2.70 12.35 -0.39
CA GLY A 8 1.53 12.44 0.48
C GLY A 8 1.91 12.86 1.90
N ALA A 9 1.56 14.09 2.29
CA ALA A 9 1.90 14.68 3.59
C ALA A 9 0.74 14.64 4.62
N GLY A 10 -0.27 13.82 4.36
CA GLY A 10 -1.41 13.60 5.25
C GLY A 10 -1.09 12.68 6.44
N GLY A 11 -2.12 12.18 7.11
CA GLY A 11 -2.00 11.25 8.23
C GLY A 11 -1.21 9.99 7.87
N PHE A 12 -1.54 9.37 6.75
CA PHE A 12 -0.86 8.16 6.29
C PHE A 12 0.61 8.42 5.92
N GLY A 13 0.95 9.57 5.33
CA GLY A 13 2.35 9.94 5.09
C GLY A 13 3.18 10.02 6.37
N ARG A 14 2.60 10.54 7.47
CA ARG A 14 3.26 10.57 8.79
C ARG A 14 3.41 9.18 9.39
N GLU A 15 2.46 8.28 9.17
CA GLU A 15 2.58 6.87 9.57
C GLU A 15 3.70 6.17 8.80
N VAL A 16 3.82 6.43 7.50
CA VAL A 16 4.92 5.90 6.66
C VAL A 16 6.27 6.45 7.11
N TYR A 17 6.35 7.73 7.49
CA TYR A 17 7.55 8.27 8.12
C TYR A 17 7.95 7.46 9.37
N CYS A 18 6.98 7.21 10.28
CA CYS A 18 7.22 6.41 11.48
C CYS A 18 7.65 4.98 11.14
N LEU A 19 7.05 4.37 10.11
CA LEU A 19 7.43 3.06 9.61
C LEU A 19 8.90 3.05 9.14
N ILE A 20 9.32 4.04 8.36
CA ILE A 20 10.71 4.16 7.89
C ILE A 20 11.66 4.32 9.07
N GLN A 21 11.32 5.16 10.07
CA GLN A 21 12.12 5.28 11.29
C GLN A 21 12.22 3.93 12.03
N LYS A 22 11.15 3.14 12.04
CA LYS A 22 11.17 1.81 12.67
C LYS A 22 12.07 0.83 11.92
N ILE A 23 12.08 0.87 10.58
CA ILE A 23 13.05 0.10 9.76
C ILE A 23 14.47 0.49 10.14
N ASN A 24 14.75 1.79 10.27
CA ASN A 24 16.07 2.30 10.61
C ASN A 24 16.57 1.87 12.00
N THR A 25 15.68 1.50 12.94
CA THR A 25 16.11 0.95 14.23
C THR A 25 16.71 -0.45 14.13
N VAL A 26 16.41 -1.18 13.03
CA VAL A 26 16.93 -2.53 12.78
C VAL A 26 18.07 -2.48 11.76
N THR A 27 17.87 -1.75 10.68
CA THR A 27 18.86 -1.58 9.60
C THR A 27 18.88 -0.13 9.18
N SER A 28 19.98 0.57 9.46
CA SER A 28 20.15 2.00 9.13
C SER A 28 20.24 2.20 7.62
N GLN A 29 19.08 2.25 6.96
CA GLN A 29 18.93 2.18 5.50
C GLN A 29 18.55 3.52 4.87
N TRP A 30 17.63 4.29 5.49
CA TRP A 30 16.95 5.40 4.88
C TRP A 30 17.17 6.73 5.60
N GLU A 31 17.45 7.78 4.83
CA GLU A 31 17.40 9.18 5.25
C GLU A 31 16.15 9.82 4.65
N VAL A 32 15.14 10.11 5.47
CA VAL A 32 13.93 10.79 5.00
C VAL A 32 14.24 12.26 4.83
N ILE A 33 14.20 12.76 3.58
CA ILE A 33 14.56 14.15 3.24
C ILE A 33 13.35 15.10 3.24
N GLY A 34 12.12 14.60 3.29
CA GLY A 34 10.90 15.39 3.32
C GLY A 34 9.73 14.75 2.56
N PHE A 35 8.76 15.59 2.23
CA PHE A 35 7.49 15.15 1.63
C PHE A 35 7.22 15.85 0.30
N PHE A 36 6.59 15.16 -0.64
CA PHE A 36 5.94 15.75 -1.80
C PHE A 36 4.42 15.73 -1.61
N ASP A 37 3.74 16.82 -1.96
CA ASP A 37 2.27 16.90 -1.87
C ASP A 37 1.75 18.03 -2.77
N ASP A 38 0.86 17.72 -3.72
CA ASP A 38 0.33 18.71 -4.66
C ASP A 38 -0.63 19.72 -4.02
N GLY A 39 -1.17 19.40 -2.85
CA GLY A 39 -2.09 20.26 -2.09
C GLY A 39 -1.42 21.20 -1.09
N LYS A 40 -0.07 21.22 -1.03
CA LYS A 40 0.70 21.96 -0.03
C LYS A 40 1.81 22.81 -0.65
N SER A 41 2.19 23.89 0.03
CA SER A 41 3.24 24.79 -0.42
C SER A 41 4.62 24.24 -0.07
N LYS A 42 5.59 24.41 -0.99
CA LYS A 42 6.99 24.09 -0.73
C LYS A 42 7.50 24.85 0.51
N GLY A 43 8.22 24.15 1.38
CA GLY A 43 8.71 24.66 2.67
C GLY A 43 7.67 24.63 3.80
N GLU A 44 6.41 24.26 3.53
CA GLU A 44 5.39 24.10 4.57
C GLU A 44 5.80 22.96 5.53
N PRO A 45 5.77 23.17 6.86
CA PRO A 45 6.15 22.12 7.81
C PRO A 45 5.09 21.01 7.89
N VAL A 46 5.54 19.77 7.93
CA VAL A 46 4.72 18.59 8.22
C VAL A 46 4.89 18.20 9.69
N GLY A 47 4.49 19.09 10.58
CA GLY A 47 4.72 18.97 12.02
C GLY A 47 6.21 18.72 12.34
N ARG A 48 6.51 17.69 13.14
CA ARG A 48 7.89 17.31 13.49
C ARG A 48 8.55 16.36 12.49
N TYR A 49 7.87 16.03 11.39
CA TYR A 49 8.27 14.93 10.48
C TYR A 49 9.12 15.44 9.31
N GLY A 50 9.20 16.75 9.09
CA GLY A 50 9.94 17.38 8.01
C GLY A 50 9.14 18.48 7.33
N GLU A 51 9.47 18.78 6.07
CA GLU A 51 8.85 19.84 5.27
C GLU A 51 8.43 19.34 3.89
N ILE A 52 7.63 20.14 3.21
CA ILE A 52 7.21 19.91 1.83
C ILE A 52 8.34 20.31 0.88
N LEU A 53 8.76 19.37 0.03
CA LEU A 53 9.79 19.56 -1.00
C LEU A 53 9.21 20.14 -2.30
N GLY A 54 7.90 20.04 -2.49
CA GLY A 54 7.14 20.44 -3.67
C GLY A 54 6.06 19.45 -4.01
N GLY A 55 5.58 19.45 -5.25
CA GLY A 55 4.58 18.54 -5.79
C GLY A 55 5.12 17.68 -6.95
N MET A 56 4.23 17.35 -7.90
CA MET A 56 4.55 16.52 -9.06
C MET A 56 5.65 17.10 -9.95
N ALA A 57 5.70 18.43 -10.10
CA ALA A 57 6.72 19.08 -10.90
C ALA A 57 8.12 18.92 -10.29
N GLU A 58 8.23 19.11 -8.98
CA GLU A 58 9.51 19.03 -8.26
C GLU A 58 10.02 17.60 -8.20
N VAL A 59 9.17 16.59 -7.95
CA VAL A 59 9.62 15.19 -7.96
C VAL A 59 10.09 14.76 -9.35
N ASN A 60 9.45 15.24 -10.42
CA ASN A 60 9.87 14.91 -11.79
C ASN A 60 11.14 15.65 -12.24
N SER A 61 11.42 16.81 -11.67
CA SER A 61 12.65 17.58 -11.93
C SER A 61 13.77 17.33 -10.91
N TRP A 62 13.59 16.35 -10.01
CA TRP A 62 14.59 16.05 -8.99
C TRP A 62 15.92 15.65 -9.62
N PRO A 63 17.04 16.33 -9.27
CA PRO A 63 18.27 16.22 -10.05
C PRO A 63 19.06 14.92 -9.76
N GLU A 64 18.87 14.31 -8.60
CA GLU A 64 19.64 13.15 -8.14
C GLU A 64 18.75 11.89 -8.06
N LYS A 65 19.40 10.74 -7.88
CA LYS A 65 18.67 9.50 -7.56
C LYS A 65 17.97 9.62 -6.22
N LEU A 66 16.68 9.38 -6.21
CA LEU A 66 15.83 9.47 -5.03
C LEU A 66 14.89 8.27 -4.96
N ALA A 67 14.78 7.66 -3.79
CA ALA A 67 13.70 6.74 -3.49
C ALA A 67 12.44 7.51 -3.11
N VAL A 68 11.28 7.10 -3.62
CA VAL A 68 10.00 7.71 -3.27
C VAL A 68 9.02 6.61 -2.84
N VAL A 69 8.38 6.81 -1.70
CA VAL A 69 7.25 5.99 -1.27
C VAL A 69 5.96 6.80 -1.39
N VAL A 70 4.94 6.23 -2.07
CA VAL A 70 3.67 6.93 -2.30
C VAL A 70 2.68 6.55 -1.22
N ALA A 71 2.44 7.46 -0.28
CA ALA A 71 1.67 7.25 0.94
C ALA A 71 0.26 7.86 0.84
N VAL A 72 -0.57 7.30 -0.03
CA VAL A 72 -1.98 7.71 -0.23
C VAL A 72 -2.91 6.51 -0.11
N GLY A 73 -4.06 6.71 0.52
CA GLY A 73 -5.04 5.64 0.81
C GLY A 73 -6.10 5.44 -0.27
N SER A 74 -6.15 6.26 -1.31
CA SER A 74 -7.06 6.12 -2.45
C SER A 74 -6.36 5.37 -3.59
N THR A 75 -6.94 4.29 -4.06
CA THR A 75 -6.42 3.50 -5.20
C THR A 75 -6.31 4.34 -6.47
N GLU A 76 -7.26 5.25 -6.71
CA GLU A 76 -7.26 6.16 -7.84
C GLU A 76 -6.11 7.16 -7.76
N ASN A 77 -5.96 7.86 -6.62
CA ASN A 77 -4.88 8.81 -6.41
C ASN A 77 -3.51 8.12 -6.45
N LEU A 78 -3.40 6.91 -5.90
CA LEU A 78 -2.18 6.11 -5.94
C LEU A 78 -1.74 5.86 -7.38
N LYS A 79 -2.64 5.38 -8.23
CA LYS A 79 -2.38 5.19 -9.68
C LYS A 79 -2.02 6.49 -10.38
N LYS A 80 -2.75 7.57 -10.11
CA LYS A 80 -2.51 8.89 -10.72
C LYS A 80 -1.11 9.41 -10.36
N ILE A 81 -0.72 9.35 -9.10
CA ILE A 81 0.57 9.83 -8.63
C ILE A 81 1.70 8.98 -9.22
N VAL A 82 1.60 7.65 -9.13
CA VAL A 82 2.62 6.74 -9.67
C VAL A 82 2.78 6.94 -11.17
N GLY A 83 1.68 7.05 -11.93
CA GLY A 83 1.70 7.29 -13.38
C GLY A 83 2.23 8.68 -13.76
N GLY A 84 2.08 9.66 -12.88
CA GLY A 84 2.60 11.02 -13.07
C GLY A 84 4.10 11.17 -12.81
N ILE A 85 4.71 10.29 -12.02
CA ILE A 85 6.16 10.31 -11.75
C ILE A 85 6.88 9.60 -12.90
N GLN A 86 7.52 10.39 -13.77
CA GLN A 86 8.20 9.91 -14.98
C GLN A 86 9.71 10.07 -14.93
N SER A 87 10.25 10.72 -13.91
CA SER A 87 11.70 10.93 -13.78
C SER A 87 12.45 9.61 -13.65
N PRO A 88 13.48 9.37 -14.47
CA PRO A 88 14.31 8.16 -14.38
C PRO A 88 15.18 8.13 -13.11
N ASN A 89 15.27 9.24 -12.40
CA ASN A 89 15.99 9.34 -11.14
C ASN A 89 15.19 8.78 -9.96
N ILE A 90 13.87 8.55 -10.13
CA ILE A 90 13.00 8.09 -9.06
C ILE A 90 12.92 6.56 -9.05
N SER A 91 13.05 5.99 -7.87
CA SER A 91 12.86 4.57 -7.61
C SER A 91 11.79 4.35 -6.53
N PHE A 92 11.09 3.23 -6.59
CA PHE A 92 10.00 2.90 -5.67
C PHE A 92 10.35 1.63 -4.87
N PRO A 93 11.01 1.75 -3.72
CA PRO A 93 11.30 0.59 -2.88
C PRO A 93 10.04 0.07 -2.18
N ASN A 94 10.08 -1.20 -1.79
CA ASN A 94 9.13 -1.74 -0.83
C ASN A 94 9.49 -1.24 0.57
N ILE A 95 8.49 -0.77 1.33
CA ILE A 95 8.64 -0.29 2.71
C ILE A 95 7.91 -1.25 3.63
N ILE A 96 8.67 -2.17 4.22
CA ILE A 96 8.13 -3.30 4.97
C ILE A 96 8.54 -3.18 6.44
N HIS A 97 7.55 -3.23 7.34
CA HIS A 97 7.80 -3.16 8.78
C HIS A 97 8.60 -4.38 9.27
N PRO A 98 9.60 -4.22 10.14
CA PRO A 98 10.41 -5.34 10.63
C PRO A 98 9.64 -6.45 11.35
N ASN A 99 8.44 -6.16 11.86
CA ASN A 99 7.58 -7.13 12.53
C ASN A 99 6.48 -7.70 11.60
N VAL A 100 6.74 -7.75 10.30
CA VAL A 100 5.94 -8.55 9.35
C VAL A 100 6.28 -10.02 9.56
N ILE A 101 5.26 -10.87 9.56
CA ILE A 101 5.39 -12.30 9.83
C ILE A 101 5.33 -13.05 8.50
N TYR A 102 6.31 -13.90 8.26
CA TYR A 102 6.32 -14.82 7.12
C TYR A 102 6.29 -16.24 7.65
N ALA A 103 5.37 -17.06 7.13
CA ALA A 103 5.42 -18.51 7.38
C ALA A 103 6.58 -19.15 6.59
N ASP A 104 6.79 -18.66 5.35
CA ASP A 104 7.89 -19.05 4.48
C ASP A 104 8.26 -17.81 3.61
N GLU A 105 9.30 -17.09 3.99
CA GLU A 105 9.71 -15.85 3.33
C GLU A 105 10.21 -16.09 1.90
N GLU A 106 10.88 -17.22 1.66
CA GLU A 106 11.45 -17.55 0.35
C GLU A 106 10.38 -17.80 -0.71
N SER A 107 9.18 -18.25 -0.31
CA SER A 107 8.05 -18.47 -1.20
C SER A 107 7.21 -17.22 -1.49
N VAL A 108 7.49 -16.10 -0.81
CA VAL A 108 6.76 -14.84 -1.02
C VAL A 108 7.46 -13.98 -2.06
N SER A 109 6.74 -13.63 -3.13
CA SER A 109 7.23 -12.70 -4.14
C SER A 109 6.38 -11.44 -4.18
N MET A 110 7.02 -10.27 -4.33
CA MET A 110 6.33 -9.00 -4.46
C MET A 110 7.04 -8.07 -5.44
N GLY A 111 6.25 -7.27 -6.14
CA GLY A 111 6.74 -6.21 -7.01
C GLY A 111 7.36 -5.05 -6.23
N LYS A 112 7.26 -3.85 -6.76
CA LYS A 112 7.86 -2.63 -6.21
C LYS A 112 6.83 -1.70 -5.58
N GLY A 113 7.30 -0.77 -4.73
CA GLY A 113 6.50 0.33 -4.19
C GLY A 113 5.45 -0.08 -3.18
N ASN A 114 5.50 -1.31 -2.67
CA ASN A 114 4.55 -1.81 -1.70
C ASN A 114 4.84 -1.25 -0.30
N ILE A 115 3.79 -0.95 0.45
CA ILE A 115 3.86 -0.55 1.86
C ILE A 115 3.22 -1.66 2.69
N VAL A 116 3.98 -2.25 3.61
CA VAL A 116 3.50 -3.31 4.49
C VAL A 116 3.70 -2.90 5.95
N GLN A 117 2.60 -2.63 6.63
CA GLN A 117 2.58 -2.16 8.00
C GLN A 117 2.76 -3.32 9.01
N ARG A 118 3.03 -2.95 10.27
CA ARG A 118 3.33 -3.87 11.37
C ARG A 118 2.24 -4.92 11.55
N GLY A 119 2.65 -6.14 11.92
CA GLY A 119 1.75 -7.24 12.25
C GLY A 119 1.00 -7.81 11.06
N SER A 120 1.33 -7.36 9.83
CA SER A 120 0.88 -8.06 8.64
C SER A 120 1.55 -9.43 8.55
N ALA A 121 0.83 -10.42 8.01
CA ALA A 121 1.32 -11.77 7.90
C ALA A 121 1.11 -12.35 6.51
N PHE A 122 2.12 -13.03 6.02
CA PHE A 122 2.10 -13.78 4.76
C PHE A 122 2.27 -15.27 5.06
N SER A 123 1.38 -16.08 4.48
CA SER A 123 1.57 -17.52 4.47
C SER A 123 2.58 -17.93 3.39
N CYS A 124 2.55 -19.16 2.90
CA CYS A 124 3.42 -19.63 1.83
C CYS A 124 2.83 -19.35 0.44
N ASP A 125 3.70 -19.26 -0.56
CA ASP A 125 3.37 -19.13 -1.98
C ASP A 125 2.54 -17.87 -2.32
N VAL A 126 2.74 -16.77 -1.58
CA VAL A 126 2.05 -15.50 -1.82
C VAL A 126 2.75 -14.73 -2.92
N LYS A 127 1.97 -14.27 -3.91
CA LYS A 127 2.44 -13.40 -5.00
C LYS A 127 1.73 -12.06 -4.94
N MET A 128 2.49 -10.98 -4.90
CA MET A 128 1.95 -9.62 -4.82
C MET A 128 2.56 -8.74 -5.91
N GLY A 129 1.71 -7.99 -6.61
CA GLY A 129 2.13 -7.01 -7.62
C GLY A 129 2.73 -5.74 -7.02
N ASP A 130 2.60 -4.63 -7.75
CA ASP A 130 3.20 -3.34 -7.45
C ASP A 130 2.26 -2.44 -6.64
N PHE A 131 2.83 -1.54 -5.84
CA PHE A 131 2.14 -0.43 -5.19
C PHE A 131 0.91 -0.82 -4.36
N ASN A 132 0.95 -1.95 -3.68
CA ASN A 132 -0.08 -2.31 -2.73
C ASN A 132 0.19 -1.68 -1.37
N VAL A 133 -0.88 -1.33 -0.66
CA VAL A 133 -0.85 -0.85 0.72
C VAL A 133 -1.51 -1.88 1.62
N LEU A 134 -0.73 -2.53 2.47
CA LEU A 134 -1.19 -3.46 3.50
C LEU A 134 -1.07 -2.77 4.85
N ASN A 135 -2.18 -2.27 5.36
CA ASN A 135 -2.21 -1.66 6.70
C ASN A 135 -2.08 -2.71 7.81
N GLY A 136 -1.86 -2.24 9.03
CA GLY A 136 -1.48 -3.10 10.15
C GLY A 136 -2.41 -4.29 10.39
N GLY A 137 -1.81 -5.45 10.64
CA GLY A 137 -2.55 -6.69 10.92
C GLY A 137 -3.24 -7.34 9.72
N THR A 138 -2.92 -6.92 8.49
CA THR A 138 -3.40 -7.58 7.27
C THR A 138 -2.82 -8.99 7.17
N VAL A 139 -3.64 -9.97 6.78
CA VAL A 139 -3.20 -11.37 6.60
C VAL A 139 -3.53 -11.84 5.19
N LEU A 140 -2.50 -12.37 4.51
CA LEU A 140 -2.64 -13.08 3.23
C LEU A 140 -2.37 -14.57 3.45
N GLY A 141 -3.37 -15.41 3.15
CA GLY A 141 -3.28 -16.88 3.24
C GLY A 141 -2.36 -17.47 2.17
N HIS A 142 -2.17 -18.79 2.22
CA HIS A 142 -1.36 -19.53 1.25
C HIS A 142 -1.92 -19.42 -0.17
N ASP A 143 -1.06 -19.41 -1.18
CA ASP A 143 -1.43 -19.33 -2.60
C ASP A 143 -2.25 -18.08 -2.98
N VAL A 144 -2.17 -17.01 -2.20
CA VAL A 144 -2.83 -15.74 -2.56
C VAL A 144 -2.04 -15.06 -3.66
N VAL A 145 -2.76 -14.70 -4.73
CA VAL A 145 -2.25 -13.81 -5.79
C VAL A 145 -2.96 -12.47 -5.66
N LEU A 146 -2.21 -11.44 -5.28
CA LEU A 146 -2.68 -10.07 -5.16
C LEU A 146 -2.09 -9.23 -6.31
N GLY A 147 -2.93 -8.64 -7.14
CA GLY A 147 -2.53 -7.73 -8.20
C GLY A 147 -1.86 -6.46 -7.68
N SER A 148 -1.99 -5.37 -8.42
CA SER A 148 -1.33 -4.11 -8.13
C SER A 148 -2.30 -3.02 -7.65
N TYR A 149 -1.78 -2.01 -6.95
CA TYR A 149 -2.55 -0.84 -6.49
C TYR A 149 -3.72 -1.15 -5.54
N ASN A 150 -3.68 -2.27 -4.85
CA ASN A 150 -4.71 -2.61 -3.86
C ASN A 150 -4.43 -1.91 -2.52
N VAL A 151 -5.50 -1.45 -1.87
CA VAL A 151 -5.43 -0.87 -0.52
C VAL A 151 -6.22 -1.77 0.43
N LEU A 152 -5.49 -2.39 1.34
CA LEU A 152 -6.04 -3.23 2.40
C LEU A 152 -5.96 -2.45 3.71
N MET A 153 -7.12 -2.08 4.25
CA MET A 153 -7.23 -1.36 5.52
C MET A 153 -6.88 -2.28 6.71
N PRO A 154 -6.68 -1.75 7.91
CA PRO A 154 -6.25 -2.55 9.06
C PRO A 154 -7.09 -3.81 9.29
N ALA A 155 -6.41 -4.90 9.63
CA ALA A 155 -6.99 -6.19 9.97
C ALA A 155 -7.79 -6.89 8.84
N VAL A 156 -7.55 -6.52 7.58
CA VAL A 156 -8.10 -7.26 6.42
C VAL A 156 -7.51 -8.66 6.37
N ARG A 157 -8.36 -9.65 6.05
CA ARG A 157 -7.95 -11.04 5.90
C ARG A 157 -8.37 -11.60 4.55
N ILE A 158 -7.39 -12.05 3.77
CA ILE A 158 -7.62 -12.75 2.51
C ILE A 158 -7.19 -14.20 2.70
N SER A 159 -8.17 -15.11 2.65
CA SER A 159 -7.93 -16.55 2.85
C SER A 159 -7.24 -17.18 1.64
N GLY A 160 -6.69 -18.36 1.85
CA GLY A 160 -5.83 -19.04 0.88
C GLY A 160 -6.47 -19.31 -0.48
N ASN A 161 -5.62 -19.55 -1.49
CA ASN A 161 -6.01 -19.87 -2.87
C ASN A 161 -6.97 -18.81 -3.47
N THR A 162 -6.77 -17.54 -3.14
CA THR A 162 -7.59 -16.41 -3.59
C THR A 162 -6.81 -15.57 -4.59
N THR A 163 -7.44 -15.24 -5.71
CA THR A 163 -6.89 -14.32 -6.71
C THR A 163 -7.60 -12.97 -6.63
N VAL A 164 -6.85 -11.91 -6.49
CA VAL A 164 -7.32 -10.53 -6.42
C VAL A 164 -6.71 -9.74 -7.57
N GLY A 165 -7.54 -9.06 -8.33
CA GLY A 165 -7.11 -8.16 -9.40
C GLY A 165 -6.51 -6.85 -8.87
N ASP A 166 -6.58 -5.80 -9.70
CA ASP A 166 -5.93 -4.52 -9.43
C ASP A 166 -6.89 -3.50 -8.82
N SER A 167 -6.31 -2.54 -8.08
CA SER A 167 -7.00 -1.32 -7.63
C SER A 167 -8.22 -1.57 -6.76
N ASN A 168 -8.21 -2.62 -5.97
CA ASN A 168 -9.29 -2.93 -5.05
C ASN A 168 -9.08 -2.21 -3.71
N PHE A 169 -10.17 -1.87 -3.06
CA PHE A 169 -10.19 -1.31 -1.72
C PHE A 169 -10.90 -2.28 -0.76
N PHE A 170 -10.19 -2.72 0.26
CA PHE A 170 -10.71 -3.57 1.32
C PHE A 170 -10.81 -2.77 2.61
N GLY A 171 -12.05 -2.53 3.06
CA GLY A 171 -12.33 -1.80 4.30
C GLY A 171 -11.82 -2.51 5.55
N ILE A 172 -11.67 -1.76 6.63
CA ILE A 172 -11.14 -2.28 7.90
C ILE A 172 -11.87 -3.56 8.34
N SER A 173 -11.10 -4.56 8.77
CA SER A 173 -11.60 -5.85 9.26
C SER A 173 -12.48 -6.62 8.27
N SER A 174 -12.39 -6.33 6.98
CA SER A 174 -13.08 -7.13 5.96
C SER A 174 -12.37 -8.46 5.73
N ILE A 175 -13.16 -9.47 5.34
CA ILE A 175 -12.73 -10.86 5.19
C ILE A 175 -13.10 -11.36 3.80
N VAL A 176 -12.18 -12.04 3.16
CA VAL A 176 -12.39 -12.76 1.90
C VAL A 176 -12.18 -14.24 2.16
N LEU A 177 -13.19 -15.07 1.88
CA LEU A 177 -13.10 -16.52 2.04
C LEU A 177 -12.19 -17.15 0.99
N GLN A 178 -11.80 -18.38 1.27
CA GLN A 178 -10.85 -19.17 0.47
C GLN A 178 -11.34 -19.43 -0.96
N GLY A 179 -10.40 -19.47 -1.91
CA GLY A 179 -10.64 -19.93 -3.28
C GLY A 179 -11.42 -18.96 -4.16
N LEU A 180 -11.53 -17.69 -3.78
CA LEU A 180 -12.31 -16.70 -4.52
C LEU A 180 -11.48 -16.00 -5.60
N LYS A 181 -12.21 -15.53 -6.63
CA LYS A 181 -11.67 -14.60 -7.62
C LYS A 181 -12.35 -13.25 -7.47
N ILE A 182 -11.53 -12.20 -7.27
CA ILE A 182 -11.95 -10.83 -7.11
C ILE A 182 -11.44 -10.06 -8.32
N GLY A 183 -12.32 -9.30 -8.96
CA GLY A 183 -12.00 -8.50 -10.12
C GLY A 183 -11.15 -7.26 -9.80
N ASN A 184 -11.21 -6.27 -10.69
CA ASN A 184 -10.49 -5.01 -10.54
C ASN A 184 -11.42 -3.92 -10.01
N GLY A 185 -10.89 -2.96 -9.24
CA GLY A 185 -11.65 -1.81 -8.76
C GLY A 185 -12.81 -2.18 -7.82
N VAL A 186 -12.75 -3.33 -7.18
CA VAL A 186 -13.76 -3.76 -6.21
C VAL A 186 -13.58 -3.02 -4.90
N THR A 187 -14.68 -2.57 -4.32
CA THR A 187 -14.71 -2.06 -2.94
C THR A 187 -15.41 -3.07 -2.05
N LEU A 188 -14.74 -3.56 -1.02
CA LEU A 188 -15.33 -4.34 0.05
C LEU A 188 -15.41 -3.47 1.30
N SER A 189 -16.62 -3.16 1.77
CA SER A 189 -16.84 -2.28 2.92
C SER A 189 -16.28 -2.86 4.23
N ALA A 190 -16.06 -1.98 5.21
CA ALA A 190 -15.56 -2.35 6.53
C ALA A 190 -16.43 -3.46 7.17
N GLY A 191 -15.78 -4.42 7.85
CA GLY A 191 -16.44 -5.53 8.53
C GLY A 191 -17.21 -6.50 7.64
N SER A 192 -17.09 -6.37 6.31
CA SER A 192 -17.82 -7.23 5.37
C SER A 192 -17.11 -8.55 5.16
N VAL A 193 -17.89 -9.62 4.91
CA VAL A 193 -17.39 -10.97 4.62
C VAL A 193 -17.78 -11.38 3.22
N LEU A 194 -16.81 -11.41 2.31
CA LEU A 194 -17.00 -11.82 0.92
C LEU A 194 -16.96 -13.36 0.83
N MET A 195 -18.08 -13.97 0.45
CA MET A 195 -18.27 -15.43 0.37
C MET A 195 -18.40 -15.95 -1.06
N ARG A 196 -18.34 -15.05 -2.05
CA ARG A 196 -18.48 -15.37 -3.48
C ARG A 196 -17.56 -14.49 -4.30
N LYS A 197 -17.30 -14.86 -5.57
CA LYS A 197 -16.54 -14.05 -6.51
C LYS A 197 -17.07 -12.61 -6.59
N ALA A 198 -16.18 -11.64 -6.68
CA ALA A 198 -16.54 -10.23 -6.86
C ALA A 198 -16.23 -9.77 -8.28
N LYS A 199 -17.19 -9.01 -8.87
CA LYS A 199 -17.09 -8.45 -10.22
C LYS A 199 -16.42 -7.09 -10.19
N ASP A 200 -15.79 -6.71 -11.30
CA ASP A 200 -15.11 -5.45 -11.49
C ASP A 200 -15.98 -4.23 -11.12
N GLY A 201 -15.36 -3.25 -10.47
CA GLY A 201 -15.96 -1.95 -10.17
C GLY A 201 -17.16 -1.96 -9.24
N LYS A 202 -17.45 -3.07 -8.54
CA LYS A 202 -18.62 -3.16 -7.67
C LYS A 202 -18.28 -2.94 -6.20
N LEU A 203 -19.23 -2.33 -5.48
CA LEU A 203 -19.21 -2.19 -4.03
C LEU A 203 -19.94 -3.38 -3.39
N TYR A 204 -19.28 -4.01 -2.43
CA TYR A 204 -19.83 -5.11 -1.63
C TYR A 204 -19.91 -4.72 -0.16
N ILE A 205 -21.03 -5.00 0.50
CA ILE A 205 -21.25 -4.69 1.91
C ILE A 205 -22.00 -5.80 2.63
N GLY A 206 -21.66 -6.03 3.89
CA GLY A 206 -22.36 -6.91 4.82
C GLY A 206 -21.71 -8.27 5.03
N ASN A 207 -22.37 -9.12 5.80
CA ASN A 207 -22.01 -10.50 6.10
C ASN A 207 -23.25 -11.40 5.95
N PRO A 208 -23.39 -12.19 4.86
CA PRO A 208 -22.53 -12.23 3.69
C PRO A 208 -22.57 -10.92 2.87
N ALA A 209 -21.44 -10.55 2.27
CA ALA A 209 -21.34 -9.34 1.46
C ALA A 209 -22.15 -9.47 0.16
N LYS A 210 -22.97 -8.46 -0.11
CA LYS A 210 -23.80 -8.34 -1.32
C LYS A 210 -23.43 -7.07 -2.07
N ILE A 211 -23.69 -7.03 -3.38
CA ILE A 211 -23.53 -5.83 -4.19
C ILE A 211 -24.47 -4.76 -3.67
N MET A 212 -23.94 -3.55 -3.46
CA MET A 212 -24.72 -2.35 -3.18
C MET A 212 -24.98 -1.68 -4.52
N GLU A 213 -26.25 -1.51 -4.88
CA GLU A 213 -26.71 -0.71 -6.01
C GLU A 213 -27.24 0.61 -5.45
N PHE A 214 -26.77 1.74 -6.02
CA PHE A 214 -27.23 3.10 -5.71
C PHE A 214 -28.19 3.59 -6.79
#